data_95dca00d26a06f4d9d910ce92c7e4356
#
_entry.id   95dca00d26a06f4d9d910ce92c7e4356
#
_cell.length_a   1.000
_cell.length_b   1.000
_cell.length_c   1.000
_cell.angle_alpha   90.00
_cell.angle_beta   90.00
_cell.angle_gamma   90.00
#
_symmetry.space_group_name_H-M   'P 1'
#
loop_
_entity.id
_entity.type
_entity.pdbx_description
1 polymer ?
#
loop_
_entity_poly.entity_id
_entity_poly.type
_entity_poly.pdbx_seq_one_letter_code
_entity_poly.pdbx_strand_id
1 'polypeptide(L)'
;MAKFLKSLGAVVLLALAAAMPVEAAVVVSSKLSSESAMIGQMIRLLLNARGIPTVDRTRIGATSVVRQALLTGEIDLYVEYTGNAGLFFNDKADPAWKDLEQGYELGSRLDYAANRIVWLTPARASNAWALAVRGDVAQAYHLRTMSDFARWVSDGGDVVLICSAEFANAGTLRSLERTYGFRLRSAQLIVLAGGETAATIAAAAAGTNGANTAMVYGTDGGITAAHLQVLEDDRHEQPVYAPVPVIRESVLRQYPQIAAIVRPLMESFDPETLQRLNERVQINGESDEAVATEYLKSRGWLK
;
A
#
# COMPACT_ATOMS: atom_id res chain seq x y z
N MET A 1 26.41 14.78 -88.66
CA MET A 1 25.63 15.55 -87.72
C MET A 1 25.22 14.60 -86.60
N ALA A 2 26.02 14.56 -85.53
CA ALA A 2 25.78 13.68 -84.37
C ALA A 2 25.31 14.56 -83.20
N LYS A 3 24.12 14.28 -82.69
CA LYS A 3 23.58 14.94 -81.48
C LYS A 3 23.92 14.10 -80.28
N PHE A 4 24.74 14.69 -79.39
CA PHE A 4 25.05 14.17 -78.07
C PHE A 4 23.80 14.24 -77.13
N LEU A 5 23.30 13.11 -76.62
CA LEU A 5 22.39 13.07 -75.52
C LEU A 5 23.19 12.93 -74.19
N LYS A 6 23.16 13.94 -73.35
CA LYS A 6 23.66 13.89 -71.97
C LYS A 6 22.57 13.28 -71.11
N SER A 7 22.80 12.07 -70.59
CA SER A 7 21.95 11.47 -69.54
C SER A 7 22.35 12.03 -68.19
N LEU A 8 21.43 12.75 -67.54
CA LEU A 8 21.54 13.21 -66.14
C LEU A 8 21.07 12.07 -65.24
N GLY A 9 22.00 11.39 -64.58
CA GLY A 9 21.70 10.40 -63.57
C GLY A 9 21.34 11.11 -62.24
N ALA A 10 20.06 11.08 -61.89
CA ALA A 10 19.60 11.54 -60.58
C ALA A 10 19.89 10.43 -59.54
N VAL A 11 20.85 10.67 -58.67
CA VAL A 11 21.11 9.83 -57.50
C VAL A 11 20.06 10.20 -56.43
N VAL A 12 19.05 9.35 -56.27
CA VAL A 12 18.10 9.46 -55.17
C VAL A 12 18.76 8.86 -53.92
N LEU A 13 19.27 9.70 -53.02
CA LEU A 13 19.65 9.29 -51.68
C LEU A 13 18.37 9.04 -50.88
N LEU A 14 17.98 7.76 -50.73
CA LEU A 14 17.00 7.35 -49.75
C LEU A 14 17.67 7.47 -48.35
N ALA A 15 17.37 8.54 -47.62
CA ALA A 15 17.67 8.62 -46.20
C ALA A 15 16.73 7.63 -45.46
N LEU A 16 17.23 6.44 -45.10
CA LEU A 16 16.58 5.59 -44.12
C LEU A 16 16.68 6.34 -42.79
N ALA A 17 15.63 7.08 -42.46
CA ALA A 17 15.40 7.50 -41.07
C ALA A 17 15.15 6.21 -40.26
N ALA A 18 16.16 5.77 -39.53
CA ALA A 18 15.99 4.73 -38.54
C ALA A 18 14.91 5.24 -37.55
N ALA A 19 13.69 4.73 -37.70
CA ALA A 19 12.65 4.94 -36.69
C ALA A 19 13.19 4.34 -35.40
N MET A 20 13.66 5.19 -34.45
CA MET A 20 13.97 4.73 -33.14
C MET A 20 12.68 4.10 -32.59
N PRO A 21 12.74 2.89 -32.03
CA PRO A 21 11.57 2.30 -31.42
C PRO A 21 11.07 3.30 -30.36
N VAL A 22 9.84 3.79 -30.54
CA VAL A 22 9.17 4.56 -29.46
C VAL A 22 9.03 3.58 -28.31
N GLU A 23 9.85 3.77 -27.28
CA GLU A 23 9.74 2.97 -26.06
C GLU A 23 8.32 3.11 -25.52
N ALA A 24 7.62 1.98 -25.37
CA ALA A 24 6.24 1.99 -24.90
C ALA A 24 6.20 2.50 -23.44
N ALA A 25 5.40 3.53 -23.20
CA ALA A 25 5.28 4.10 -21.87
C ALA A 25 4.72 3.06 -20.88
N VAL A 26 5.26 3.03 -19.65
CA VAL A 26 4.81 2.16 -18.58
C VAL A 26 3.51 2.72 -17.97
N VAL A 27 2.44 1.94 -18.02
CA VAL A 27 1.15 2.32 -17.45
C VAL A 27 1.17 2.04 -15.95
N VAL A 28 1.32 3.10 -15.14
CA VAL A 28 1.33 3.02 -13.67
C VAL A 28 -0.08 3.27 -13.14
N SER A 29 -0.56 2.38 -12.27
CA SER A 29 -1.90 2.42 -11.72
C SER A 29 -1.91 2.34 -10.19
N SER A 30 -3.12 2.44 -9.61
CA SER A 30 -3.35 2.25 -8.18
C SER A 30 -4.78 1.83 -7.88
N LYS A 31 -4.99 1.34 -6.66
CA LYS A 31 -6.32 1.22 -6.06
C LYS A 31 -6.91 2.61 -5.76
N LEU A 32 -8.17 2.66 -5.32
CA LEU A 32 -8.85 3.91 -4.93
C LEU A 32 -8.26 4.53 -3.66
N SER A 33 -7.62 3.76 -2.79
CA SER A 33 -7.06 4.26 -1.53
C SER A 33 -5.97 5.30 -1.75
N SER A 34 -5.93 6.30 -0.88
CA SER A 34 -4.97 7.40 -0.94
C SER A 34 -3.53 6.90 -0.88
N GLU A 35 -3.22 5.95 0.00
CA GLU A 35 -1.89 5.36 0.12
C GLU A 35 -1.42 4.71 -1.18
N SER A 36 -2.26 3.84 -1.78
CA SER A 36 -1.93 3.19 -3.04
C SER A 36 -1.74 4.19 -4.18
N ALA A 37 -2.58 5.24 -4.24
CA ALA A 37 -2.50 6.28 -5.26
C ALA A 37 -1.23 7.13 -5.08
N MET A 38 -0.94 7.57 -3.87
CA MET A 38 0.24 8.36 -3.55
C MET A 38 1.55 7.59 -3.86
N ILE A 39 1.66 6.32 -3.46
CA ILE A 39 2.83 5.51 -3.79
C ILE A 39 2.92 5.28 -5.31
N GLY A 40 1.80 5.07 -5.98
CA GLY A 40 1.71 4.99 -7.45
C GLY A 40 2.26 6.25 -8.12
N GLN A 41 1.90 7.44 -7.64
CA GLN A 41 2.43 8.72 -8.12
C GLN A 41 3.94 8.84 -7.87
N MET A 42 4.43 8.41 -6.70
CA MET A 42 5.88 8.40 -6.42
C MET A 42 6.64 7.53 -7.41
N ILE A 43 6.15 6.32 -7.69
CA ILE A 43 6.75 5.42 -8.69
C ILE A 43 6.76 6.06 -10.07
N ARG A 44 5.63 6.61 -10.51
CA ARG A 44 5.48 7.30 -11.80
C ARG A 44 6.50 8.44 -11.96
N LEU A 45 6.59 9.30 -10.96
CA LEU A 45 7.50 10.43 -10.95
C LEU A 45 8.98 9.99 -10.99
N LEU A 46 9.34 8.95 -10.23
CA LEU A 46 10.70 8.40 -10.23
C LEU A 46 11.08 7.80 -11.59
N LEU A 47 10.17 7.05 -12.23
CA LEU A 47 10.41 6.46 -13.54
C LEU A 47 10.62 7.55 -14.60
N ASN A 48 9.75 8.58 -14.61
CA ASN A 48 9.88 9.72 -15.53
C ASN A 48 11.22 10.47 -15.31
N ALA A 49 11.62 10.70 -14.07
CA ALA A 49 12.89 11.36 -13.74
C ALA A 49 14.12 10.55 -14.17
N ARG A 50 13.96 9.26 -14.44
CA ARG A 50 15.01 8.34 -14.93
C ARG A 50 14.88 8.04 -16.41
N GLY A 51 14.05 8.80 -17.16
CA GLY A 51 13.88 8.68 -18.60
C GLY A 51 12.98 7.54 -19.06
N ILE A 52 12.24 6.88 -18.15
CA ILE A 52 11.25 5.87 -18.50
C ILE A 52 9.89 6.57 -18.61
N PRO A 53 9.30 6.69 -19.82
CA PRO A 53 8.02 7.36 -19.99
C PRO A 53 6.90 6.58 -19.30
N THR A 54 5.96 7.29 -18.64
CA THR A 54 4.83 6.66 -17.94
C THR A 54 3.50 7.25 -18.37
N VAL A 55 2.45 6.44 -18.25
CA VAL A 55 1.04 6.86 -18.33
C VAL A 55 0.42 6.71 -16.95
N ASP A 56 -0.26 7.75 -16.48
CA ASP A 56 -0.99 7.74 -15.23
C ASP A 56 -2.39 7.12 -15.40
N ARG A 57 -2.62 6.04 -14.68
CA ARG A 57 -3.89 5.35 -14.53
C ARG A 57 -4.18 5.04 -13.05
N THR A 58 -3.83 5.98 -12.15
CA THR A 58 -4.10 5.83 -10.72
C THR A 58 -5.61 5.89 -10.41
N ARG A 59 -6.02 5.31 -9.27
CA ARG A 59 -7.41 5.32 -8.74
C ARG A 59 -8.44 4.67 -9.68
N ILE A 60 -8.10 3.58 -10.39
CA ILE A 60 -9.02 2.95 -11.35
C ILE A 60 -10.08 2.06 -10.70
N GLY A 61 -9.90 1.61 -9.47
CA GLY A 61 -10.89 0.75 -8.83
C GLY A 61 -10.43 0.08 -7.54
N ALA A 62 -11.27 -0.82 -7.05
CA ALA A 62 -10.97 -1.70 -5.93
C ALA A 62 -9.94 -2.79 -6.33
N THR A 63 -9.44 -3.55 -5.36
CA THR A 63 -8.41 -4.58 -5.55
C THR A 63 -8.67 -5.50 -6.75
N SER A 64 -9.90 -6.02 -6.90
CA SER A 64 -10.25 -6.92 -8.00
C SER A 64 -10.18 -6.27 -9.39
N VAL A 65 -10.56 -4.99 -9.49
CA VAL A 65 -10.52 -4.22 -10.74
C VAL A 65 -9.08 -3.98 -11.19
N VAL A 66 -8.24 -3.46 -10.28
CA VAL A 66 -6.83 -3.17 -10.57
C VAL A 66 -6.06 -4.45 -10.88
N ARG A 67 -6.34 -5.51 -10.12
CA ARG A 67 -5.74 -6.83 -10.35
C ARG A 67 -6.08 -7.35 -11.74
N GLN A 68 -7.35 -7.30 -12.15
CA GLN A 68 -7.77 -7.74 -13.49
C GLN A 68 -7.10 -6.91 -14.59
N ALA A 69 -7.02 -5.59 -14.43
CA ALA A 69 -6.36 -4.71 -15.39
C ALA A 69 -4.87 -5.06 -15.57
N LEU A 70 -4.14 -5.44 -14.49
CA LEU A 70 -2.77 -5.93 -14.59
C LEU A 70 -2.69 -7.27 -15.36
N LEU A 71 -3.58 -8.20 -15.06
CA LEU A 71 -3.59 -9.52 -15.69
C LEU A 71 -3.93 -9.46 -17.18
N THR A 72 -4.80 -8.54 -17.60
CA THR A 72 -5.17 -8.31 -19.00
C THR A 72 -4.18 -7.44 -19.78
N GLY A 73 -3.26 -6.76 -19.06
CA GLY A 73 -2.27 -5.86 -19.67
C GLY A 73 -2.81 -4.47 -19.98
N GLU A 74 -3.93 -4.07 -19.41
CA GLU A 74 -4.44 -2.70 -19.48
C GLU A 74 -3.59 -1.73 -18.64
N ILE A 75 -2.92 -2.25 -17.62
CA ILE A 75 -1.90 -1.57 -16.82
C ILE A 75 -0.66 -2.45 -16.69
N ASP A 76 0.48 -1.85 -16.36
CA ASP A 76 1.76 -2.53 -16.31
C ASP A 76 2.30 -2.71 -14.89
N LEU A 77 2.00 -1.76 -14.01
CA LEU A 77 2.48 -1.72 -12.63
C LEU A 77 1.46 -1.05 -11.71
N TYR A 78 1.29 -1.60 -10.52
CA TYR A 78 0.60 -0.94 -9.41
C TYR A 78 1.13 -1.42 -8.06
N VAL A 79 0.70 -0.77 -6.96
CA VAL A 79 1.05 -1.19 -5.59
C VAL A 79 -0.04 -2.12 -5.06
N GLU A 80 0.34 -3.37 -4.83
CA GLU A 80 -0.47 -4.38 -4.15
C GLU A 80 -0.05 -4.48 -2.68
N TYR A 81 -0.74 -5.31 -1.91
CA TYR A 81 -0.47 -5.59 -0.50
C TYR A 81 -0.30 -7.09 -0.30
N THR A 82 0.76 -7.52 0.40
CA THR A 82 1.18 -8.92 0.48
C THR A 82 0.06 -9.88 0.89
N GLY A 83 -0.75 -9.52 1.89
CA GLY A 83 -1.84 -10.34 2.39
C GLY A 83 -2.97 -10.63 1.38
N ASN A 84 -3.10 -9.80 0.33
CA ASN A 84 -4.09 -10.05 -0.72
C ASN A 84 -3.77 -11.30 -1.56
N ALA A 85 -2.54 -11.80 -1.55
CA ALA A 85 -2.20 -13.03 -2.23
C ALA A 85 -2.98 -14.23 -1.69
N GLY A 86 -3.21 -14.30 -0.38
CA GLY A 86 -4.09 -15.32 0.21
C GLY A 86 -5.50 -15.33 -0.37
N LEU A 87 -6.00 -14.14 -0.79
CA LEU A 87 -7.28 -14.04 -1.50
C LEU A 87 -7.16 -14.47 -2.98
N PHE A 88 -6.11 -14.03 -3.67
CA PHE A 88 -5.92 -14.30 -5.10
C PHE A 88 -5.73 -15.79 -5.39
N PHE A 89 -5.06 -16.49 -4.49
CA PHE A 89 -4.74 -17.92 -4.64
C PHE A 89 -5.64 -18.84 -3.79
N ASN A 90 -6.71 -18.28 -3.19
CA ASN A 90 -7.67 -19.00 -2.37
C ASN A 90 -7.02 -19.79 -1.21
N ASP A 91 -6.00 -19.23 -0.61
CA ASP A 91 -5.21 -19.82 0.47
C ASP A 91 -5.03 -18.84 1.65
N LYS A 92 -6.15 -18.36 2.19
CA LYS A 92 -6.15 -17.40 3.29
C LYS A 92 -5.67 -17.98 4.63
N ALA A 93 -5.63 -19.31 4.74
CA ALA A 93 -5.32 -19.99 5.98
C ALA A 93 -3.81 -20.26 6.17
N ASP A 94 -3.00 -20.08 5.12
CA ASP A 94 -1.56 -20.31 5.21
C ASP A 94 -0.93 -19.35 6.23
N PRO A 95 -0.21 -19.87 7.25
CA PRO A 95 0.44 -19.05 8.27
C PRO A 95 1.51 -18.09 7.71
N ALA A 96 2.04 -18.35 6.53
CA ALA A 96 3.01 -17.48 5.89
C ALA A 96 2.47 -16.04 5.71
N TRP A 97 1.17 -15.86 5.55
CA TRP A 97 0.57 -14.52 5.42
C TRP A 97 0.70 -13.65 6.69
N LYS A 98 1.01 -14.25 7.84
CA LYS A 98 1.21 -13.56 9.12
C LYS A 98 2.65 -13.07 9.33
N ASP A 99 3.53 -13.34 8.39
CA ASP A 99 4.92 -12.91 8.37
C ASP A 99 5.23 -12.17 7.08
N LEU A 100 5.96 -11.04 7.17
CA LEU A 100 6.24 -10.20 6.01
C LEU A 100 7.05 -10.92 4.94
N GLU A 101 8.13 -11.59 5.36
CA GLU A 101 9.10 -12.22 4.45
C GLU A 101 8.49 -13.47 3.81
N GLN A 102 7.91 -14.35 4.63
CA GLN A 102 7.28 -15.59 4.16
C GLN A 102 6.08 -15.30 3.25
N GLY A 103 5.22 -14.34 3.63
CA GLY A 103 4.06 -13.94 2.82
C GLY A 103 4.46 -13.31 1.49
N TYR A 104 5.51 -12.47 1.49
CA TYR A 104 6.06 -11.91 0.27
C TYR A 104 6.65 -13.01 -0.64
N GLU A 105 7.47 -13.91 -0.11
CA GLU A 105 8.08 -15.00 -0.88
C GLU A 105 7.03 -15.94 -1.48
N LEU A 106 6.04 -16.33 -0.67
CA LEU A 106 4.95 -17.20 -1.11
C LEU A 106 4.11 -16.53 -2.20
N GLY A 107 3.67 -15.29 -1.97
CA GLY A 107 2.86 -14.52 -2.92
C GLY A 107 3.60 -14.27 -4.24
N SER A 108 4.86 -13.85 -4.16
CA SER A 108 5.73 -13.62 -5.33
C SER A 108 5.90 -14.87 -6.16
N ARG A 109 6.17 -16.02 -5.53
CA ARG A 109 6.34 -17.31 -6.20
C ARG A 109 5.05 -17.78 -6.88
N LEU A 110 3.93 -17.71 -6.18
CA LEU A 110 2.62 -18.11 -6.72
C LEU A 110 2.22 -17.24 -7.91
N ASP A 111 2.39 -15.93 -7.79
CA ASP A 111 1.97 -15.00 -8.82
C ASP A 111 2.87 -15.05 -10.08
N TYR A 112 4.16 -15.23 -9.89
CA TYR A 112 5.05 -15.45 -11.01
C TYR A 112 4.74 -16.74 -11.76
N ALA A 113 4.48 -17.83 -11.03
CA ALA A 113 4.16 -19.12 -11.63
C ALA A 113 2.85 -19.10 -12.43
N ALA A 114 1.82 -18.48 -11.85
CA ALA A 114 0.47 -18.47 -12.45
C ALA A 114 0.31 -17.39 -13.52
N ASN A 115 0.88 -16.19 -13.32
CA ASN A 115 0.50 -14.99 -14.08
C ASN A 115 1.69 -14.24 -14.70
N ARG A 116 2.93 -14.65 -14.44
CA ARG A 116 4.13 -13.91 -14.84
C ARG A 116 4.14 -12.46 -14.30
N ILE A 117 3.64 -12.28 -13.10
CA ILE A 117 3.72 -11.03 -12.36
C ILE A 117 4.91 -11.12 -11.40
N VAL A 118 5.77 -10.10 -11.46
CA VAL A 118 6.94 -9.97 -10.60
C VAL A 118 6.60 -9.03 -9.46
N TRP A 119 6.84 -9.47 -8.24
CA TRP A 119 6.74 -8.65 -7.05
C TRP A 119 8.10 -8.00 -6.77
N LEU A 120 8.13 -6.67 -6.68
CA LEU A 120 9.35 -5.93 -6.35
C LEU A 120 9.55 -5.89 -4.83
N THR A 121 10.47 -5.04 -4.35
CA THR A 121 10.74 -4.90 -2.91
C THR A 121 9.50 -4.42 -2.15
N PRO A 122 9.03 -5.11 -1.11
CA PRO A 122 7.94 -4.65 -0.26
C PRO A 122 8.40 -3.54 0.71
N ALA A 123 7.46 -2.73 1.19
CA ALA A 123 7.68 -1.82 2.30
C ALA A 123 7.77 -2.57 3.64
N ARG A 124 8.39 -1.94 4.64
CA ARG A 124 8.45 -2.45 6.02
C ARG A 124 7.33 -1.89 6.89
N ALA A 125 6.11 -1.91 6.35
CA ALA A 125 4.92 -1.43 7.01
C ALA A 125 3.75 -2.37 6.69
N SER A 126 2.74 -2.40 7.52
CA SER A 126 1.53 -3.19 7.28
C SER A 126 0.29 -2.34 7.38
N ASN A 127 -0.53 -2.35 6.35
CA ASN A 127 -1.87 -1.75 6.31
C ASN A 127 -2.93 -2.78 6.76
N ALA A 128 -2.61 -3.58 7.79
CA ALA A 128 -3.55 -4.52 8.40
C ALA A 128 -4.50 -3.78 9.36
N TRP A 129 -5.62 -4.40 9.69
CA TRP A 129 -6.41 -3.98 10.83
C TRP A 129 -5.61 -4.10 12.12
N ALA A 130 -5.66 -3.04 12.93
CA ALA A 130 -4.98 -2.95 14.22
C ALA A 130 -5.89 -2.28 15.25
N LEU A 131 -5.49 -2.34 16.52
CA LEU A 131 -6.04 -1.52 17.57
C LEU A 131 -5.09 -0.38 17.88
N ALA A 132 -5.62 0.83 18.02
CA ALA A 132 -4.88 1.99 18.48
C ALA A 132 -5.53 2.57 19.72
N VAL A 133 -4.72 2.83 20.74
CA VAL A 133 -5.16 3.37 22.03
C VAL A 133 -4.82 4.85 22.10
N ARG A 134 -5.67 5.65 22.73
CA ARG A 134 -5.39 7.07 22.98
C ARG A 134 -4.06 7.24 23.72
N GLY A 135 -3.22 8.17 23.25
CA GLY A 135 -1.82 8.27 23.66
C GLY A 135 -1.62 8.50 25.16
N ASP A 136 -2.49 9.28 25.81
CA ASP A 136 -2.47 9.48 27.27
C ASP A 136 -2.75 8.18 28.04
N VAL A 137 -3.70 7.35 27.56
CA VAL A 137 -4.01 6.04 28.13
C VAL A 137 -2.86 5.07 27.87
N ALA A 138 -2.33 5.03 26.65
CA ALA A 138 -1.20 4.17 26.31
C ALA A 138 0.03 4.49 27.17
N GLN A 139 0.30 5.75 27.43
CA GLN A 139 1.39 6.18 28.31
C GLN A 139 1.14 5.81 29.76
N ALA A 140 -0.07 6.07 30.28
CA ALA A 140 -0.42 5.81 31.68
C ALA A 140 -0.32 4.32 32.05
N TYR A 141 -0.69 3.42 31.12
CA TYR A 141 -0.72 1.97 31.34
C TYR A 141 0.41 1.23 30.62
N HIS A 142 1.37 1.93 30.01
CA HIS A 142 2.52 1.36 29.29
C HIS A 142 2.11 0.38 28.17
N LEU A 143 1.05 0.72 27.43
CA LEU A 143 0.51 -0.12 26.37
C LEU A 143 1.30 0.11 25.07
N ARG A 144 1.98 -0.92 24.57
CA ARG A 144 2.72 -0.92 23.31
C ARG A 144 2.33 -2.07 22.41
N THR A 145 1.96 -3.21 23.02
CA THR A 145 1.67 -4.45 22.31
C THR A 145 0.24 -4.90 22.58
N MET A 146 -0.28 -5.80 21.75
CA MET A 146 -1.54 -6.48 22.02
C MET A 146 -1.49 -7.33 23.29
N SER A 147 -0.31 -7.87 23.66
CA SER A 147 -0.13 -8.57 24.93
C SER A 147 -0.25 -7.62 26.14
N ASP A 148 0.24 -6.38 26.05
CA ASP A 148 0.05 -5.37 27.10
C ASP A 148 -1.44 -5.00 27.24
N PHE A 149 -2.10 -4.80 26.11
CA PHE A 149 -3.53 -4.48 26.06
C PHE A 149 -4.37 -5.61 26.68
N ALA A 150 -4.08 -6.86 26.32
CA ALA A 150 -4.79 -8.01 26.86
C ALA A 150 -4.66 -8.11 28.40
N ARG A 151 -3.47 -7.83 28.92
CA ARG A 151 -3.22 -7.78 30.37
C ARG A 151 -4.02 -6.66 31.00
N TRP A 152 -3.98 -5.45 30.43
CA TRP A 152 -4.76 -4.30 30.93
C TRP A 152 -6.26 -4.60 30.95
N VAL A 153 -6.82 -5.21 29.90
CA VAL A 153 -8.24 -5.64 29.88
C VAL A 153 -8.54 -6.64 30.99
N SER A 154 -7.67 -7.66 31.19
CA SER A 154 -7.86 -8.73 32.16
C SER A 154 -7.76 -8.24 33.61
N ASP A 155 -6.94 -7.22 33.85
CA ASP A 155 -6.76 -6.56 35.14
C ASP A 155 -7.90 -5.56 35.46
N GLY A 156 -8.92 -5.50 34.62
CA GLY A 156 -10.09 -4.64 34.81
C GLY A 156 -9.93 -3.23 34.31
N GLY A 157 -9.02 -3.01 33.37
CA GLY A 157 -8.81 -1.72 32.72
C GLY A 157 -10.08 -1.15 32.10
N ASP A 158 -10.22 0.18 32.16
CA ASP A 158 -11.38 0.90 31.60
C ASP A 158 -11.26 1.06 30.10
N VAL A 159 -11.44 -0.04 29.35
CA VAL A 159 -11.36 -0.12 27.92
C VAL A 159 -12.73 0.10 27.28
N VAL A 160 -12.82 1.00 26.32
CA VAL A 160 -13.94 1.11 25.38
C VAL A 160 -13.39 1.15 23.97
N LEU A 161 -13.54 0.04 23.23
CA LEU A 161 -13.15 -0.09 21.84
C LEU A 161 -14.26 0.39 20.92
N ILE A 162 -13.94 1.29 20.01
CA ILE A 162 -14.81 1.67 18.89
C ILE A 162 -14.29 1.07 17.59
N CYS A 163 -15.15 0.36 16.86
CA CYS A 163 -14.77 -0.34 15.63
C CYS A 163 -15.88 -0.32 14.59
N SER A 164 -15.57 -0.71 13.36
CA SER A 164 -16.56 -0.90 12.30
C SER A 164 -17.36 -2.21 12.50
N ALA A 165 -18.55 -2.23 11.93
CA ALA A 165 -19.36 -3.45 11.86
C ALA A 165 -18.65 -4.57 11.08
N GLU A 166 -17.86 -4.22 10.06
CA GLU A 166 -17.08 -5.19 9.30
C GLU A 166 -16.04 -5.87 10.19
N PHE A 167 -15.23 -5.10 10.92
CA PHE A 167 -14.23 -5.63 11.85
C PHE A 167 -14.85 -6.53 12.93
N ALA A 168 -15.95 -6.08 13.52
CA ALA A 168 -16.65 -6.83 14.56
C ALA A 168 -17.21 -8.17 14.04
N ASN A 169 -17.74 -8.19 12.80
CA ASN A 169 -18.40 -9.35 12.19
C ASN A 169 -17.45 -10.27 11.44
N ALA A 170 -16.31 -9.80 10.94
CA ALA A 170 -15.32 -10.61 10.20
C ALA A 170 -14.62 -11.69 11.05
N GLY A 171 -14.84 -11.66 12.38
CA GLY A 171 -14.19 -12.58 13.30
C GLY A 171 -12.80 -12.13 13.76
N THR A 172 -12.29 -11.02 13.25
CA THR A 172 -10.97 -10.48 13.58
C THR A 172 -10.81 -10.17 15.06
N LEU A 173 -11.78 -9.45 15.65
CA LEU A 173 -11.78 -9.18 17.09
C LEU A 173 -11.77 -10.48 17.92
N ARG A 174 -12.59 -11.46 17.54
CA ARG A 174 -12.64 -12.76 18.25
C ARG A 174 -11.34 -13.55 18.11
N SER A 175 -10.65 -13.40 17.00
CA SER A 175 -9.36 -14.04 16.78
C SER A 175 -8.31 -13.40 17.70
N LEU A 176 -8.24 -12.07 17.75
CA LEU A 176 -7.38 -11.35 18.70
C LEU A 176 -7.70 -11.72 20.15
N GLU A 177 -8.99 -11.73 20.53
CA GLU A 177 -9.42 -12.16 21.89
C GLU A 177 -8.91 -13.56 22.26
N ARG A 178 -8.99 -14.53 21.32
CA ARG A 178 -8.50 -15.90 21.57
C ARG A 178 -6.97 -15.96 21.66
N THR A 179 -6.28 -15.32 20.73
CA THR A 179 -4.82 -15.38 20.64
C THR A 179 -4.14 -14.70 21.80
N TYR A 180 -4.70 -13.58 22.25
CA TYR A 180 -4.14 -12.79 23.36
C TYR A 180 -4.74 -13.09 24.73
N GLY A 181 -5.82 -13.88 24.78
CA GLY A 181 -6.42 -14.34 26.05
C GLY A 181 -7.20 -13.27 26.79
N PHE A 182 -7.84 -12.33 26.09
CA PHE A 182 -8.71 -11.34 26.69
C PHE A 182 -10.16 -11.46 26.16
N ARG A 183 -11.10 -10.76 26.79
CA ARG A 183 -12.48 -10.68 26.33
C ARG A 183 -13.05 -9.30 26.64
N LEU A 184 -13.61 -8.64 25.62
CA LEU A 184 -14.39 -7.42 25.81
C LEU A 184 -15.85 -7.75 26.13
N ARG A 185 -16.42 -7.05 27.10
CA ARG A 185 -17.84 -7.08 27.39
C ARG A 185 -18.59 -6.18 26.40
N SER A 186 -19.87 -6.41 26.20
CA SER A 186 -20.69 -5.59 25.28
C SER A 186 -20.66 -4.09 25.63
N ALA A 187 -20.55 -3.73 26.91
CA ALA A 187 -20.43 -2.33 27.35
C ALA A 187 -19.07 -1.69 27.00
N GLN A 188 -18.06 -2.50 26.63
CA GLN A 188 -16.73 -2.05 26.24
C GLN A 188 -16.57 -1.99 24.70
N LEU A 189 -17.66 -2.17 23.96
CA LEU A 189 -17.61 -2.22 22.49
C LEU A 189 -18.66 -1.28 21.89
N ILE A 190 -18.19 -0.33 21.07
CA ILE A 190 -19.03 0.55 20.28
C ILE A 190 -18.83 0.15 18.80
N VAL A 191 -19.92 -0.25 18.13
CA VAL A 191 -19.87 -0.68 16.73
C VAL A 191 -20.54 0.36 15.86
N LEU A 192 -19.77 0.94 14.91
CA LEU A 192 -20.27 1.87 13.91
C LEU A 192 -20.75 1.11 12.66
N ALA A 193 -21.86 1.55 12.08
CA ALA A 193 -22.42 0.93 10.88
C ALA A 193 -21.52 1.06 9.64
N GLY A 194 -20.71 2.14 9.56
CA GLY A 194 -19.74 2.37 8.48
C GLY A 194 -18.41 1.64 8.72
N GLY A 195 -17.61 1.52 7.64
CA GLY A 195 -16.28 0.90 7.67
C GLY A 195 -15.11 1.89 7.77
N GLU A 196 -15.41 3.19 7.83
CA GLU A 196 -14.41 4.26 7.74
C GLU A 196 -13.65 4.43 9.07
N THR A 197 -12.37 4.18 9.05
CA THR A 197 -11.48 4.31 10.22
C THR A 197 -11.32 5.75 10.71
N ALA A 198 -11.52 6.74 9.86
CA ALA A 198 -11.54 8.14 10.27
C ALA A 198 -12.57 8.41 11.39
N ALA A 199 -13.74 7.75 11.34
CA ALA A 199 -14.78 7.89 12.36
C ALA A 199 -14.39 7.21 13.69
N THR A 200 -13.77 6.02 13.63
CA THR A 200 -13.29 5.32 14.84
C THR A 200 -12.14 6.07 15.51
N ILE A 201 -11.20 6.59 14.71
CA ILE A 201 -10.08 7.41 15.17
C ILE A 201 -10.57 8.68 15.87
N ALA A 202 -11.45 9.45 15.20
CA ALA A 202 -11.98 10.69 15.75
C ALA A 202 -12.76 10.45 17.05
N ALA A 203 -13.57 9.39 17.11
CA ALA A 203 -14.35 9.07 18.30
C ALA A 203 -13.48 8.64 19.49
N ALA A 204 -12.43 7.85 19.27
CA ALA A 204 -11.49 7.48 20.32
C ALA A 204 -10.68 8.69 20.81
N ALA A 205 -10.22 9.55 19.89
CA ALA A 205 -9.51 10.79 20.23
C ALA A 205 -10.34 11.73 21.10
N ALA A 206 -11.63 11.90 20.75
CA ALA A 206 -12.58 12.73 21.47
C ALA A 206 -13.11 12.11 22.76
N GLY A 207 -12.85 10.82 23.03
CA GLY A 207 -13.43 10.10 24.17
C GLY A 207 -14.95 9.91 24.07
N THR A 208 -15.50 9.86 22.87
CA THR A 208 -16.94 9.77 22.62
C THR A 208 -17.52 8.52 23.28
N ASN A 209 -18.52 8.68 24.16
CA ASN A 209 -19.11 7.60 24.96
C ASN A 209 -18.06 6.75 25.73
N GLY A 210 -16.97 7.38 26.16
CA GLY A 210 -15.88 6.73 26.87
C GLY A 210 -14.86 5.99 25.97
N ALA A 211 -15.00 6.04 24.66
CA ALA A 211 -14.06 5.40 23.74
C ALA A 211 -12.63 5.90 23.97
N ASN A 212 -11.70 4.97 24.12
CA ASN A 212 -10.28 5.25 24.27
C ASN A 212 -9.39 4.33 23.40
N THR A 213 -10.01 3.43 22.70
CA THR A 213 -9.37 2.49 21.78
C THR A 213 -10.15 2.47 20.48
N ALA A 214 -9.45 2.56 19.34
CA ALA A 214 -10.03 2.53 18.00
C ALA A 214 -9.54 1.32 17.21
N MET A 215 -10.41 0.74 16.39
CA MET A 215 -9.98 -0.05 15.24
C MET A 215 -9.48 0.90 14.16
N VAL A 216 -8.31 0.60 13.61
CA VAL A 216 -7.60 1.39 12.58
C VAL A 216 -7.03 0.47 11.51
N TYR A 217 -6.60 1.03 10.38
CA TYR A 217 -5.56 0.42 9.56
C TYR A 217 -4.20 0.95 10.05
N GLY A 218 -3.18 0.07 10.10
CA GLY A 218 -1.90 0.40 10.73
C GLY A 218 -1.16 1.60 10.15
N THR A 219 -1.49 2.01 8.94
CA THR A 219 -0.89 3.17 8.24
C THR A 219 -1.83 4.36 8.07
N ASP A 220 -3.00 4.38 8.73
CA ASP A 220 -3.94 5.49 8.65
C ASP A 220 -3.32 6.82 9.11
N GLY A 221 -3.48 7.86 8.28
CA GLY A 221 -2.95 9.20 8.59
C GLY A 221 -3.60 9.87 9.81
N GLY A 222 -4.85 9.52 10.11
CA GLY A 222 -5.54 10.04 11.29
C GLY A 222 -4.93 9.61 12.63
N ILE A 223 -4.15 8.53 12.67
CA ILE A 223 -3.52 8.02 13.90
C ILE A 223 -2.60 9.06 14.52
N THR A 224 -1.67 9.60 13.73
CA THR A 224 -0.70 10.61 14.17
C THR A 224 -1.41 11.90 14.58
N ALA A 225 -2.33 12.40 13.75
CA ALA A 225 -3.09 13.62 14.00
C ALA A 225 -3.94 13.53 15.28
N ALA A 226 -4.46 12.35 15.59
CA ALA A 226 -5.29 12.08 16.77
C ALA A 226 -4.48 11.66 18.00
N HIS A 227 -3.15 11.62 17.93
CA HIS A 227 -2.26 11.16 19.00
C HIS A 227 -2.63 9.77 19.54
N LEU A 228 -3.00 8.84 18.65
CA LEU A 228 -3.23 7.45 19.01
C LEU A 228 -1.93 6.64 18.91
N GLN A 229 -1.79 5.64 19.78
CA GLN A 229 -0.72 4.65 19.77
C GLN A 229 -1.24 3.35 19.18
N VAL A 230 -0.73 2.94 18.03
CA VAL A 230 -1.01 1.60 17.47
C VAL A 230 -0.34 0.55 18.34
N LEU A 231 -1.07 -0.51 18.64
CA LEU A 231 -0.56 -1.67 19.37
C LEU A 231 0.08 -2.66 18.40
N GLU A 232 1.30 -3.07 18.70
CA GLU A 232 2.00 -4.12 17.95
C GLU A 232 1.31 -5.48 18.13
N ASP A 233 1.08 -6.19 17.04
CA ASP A 233 0.57 -7.57 17.04
C ASP A 233 1.72 -8.56 17.33
N ASP A 234 2.22 -8.56 18.58
CA ASP A 234 3.42 -9.27 19.03
C ASP A 234 3.30 -10.82 19.00
N ARG A 235 2.11 -11.35 18.66
CA ARG A 235 1.88 -12.79 18.41
C ARG A 235 1.50 -13.10 16.97
N HIS A 236 1.61 -12.12 16.07
CA HIS A 236 1.38 -12.28 14.64
C HIS A 236 0.01 -12.94 14.32
N GLU A 237 -1.06 -12.43 14.92
CA GLU A 237 -2.40 -12.97 14.67
C GLU A 237 -2.97 -12.49 13.34
N GLN A 238 -2.67 -11.24 12.95
CA GLN A 238 -3.19 -10.66 11.72
C GLN A 238 -2.28 -10.95 10.52
N PRO A 239 -2.86 -11.17 9.33
CA PRO A 239 -2.04 -11.18 8.11
C PRO A 239 -1.32 -9.84 7.90
N VAL A 240 -0.11 -9.89 7.37
CA VAL A 240 0.65 -8.69 7.01
C VAL A 240 0.21 -8.19 5.64
N TYR A 241 -0.15 -6.91 5.56
CA TYR A 241 -0.52 -6.22 4.32
C TYR A 241 0.52 -5.16 3.99
N ALA A 242 1.75 -5.60 3.65
CA ALA A 242 2.82 -4.70 3.25
C ALA A 242 2.61 -4.20 1.82
N PRO A 243 2.69 -2.88 1.58
CA PRO A 243 2.69 -2.34 0.22
C PRO A 243 3.84 -2.93 -0.60
N VAL A 244 3.54 -3.44 -1.78
CA VAL A 244 4.51 -4.07 -2.68
C VAL A 244 4.19 -3.73 -4.13
N PRO A 245 5.09 -3.12 -4.90
CA PRO A 245 4.87 -2.89 -6.32
C PRO A 245 4.89 -4.23 -7.08
N VAL A 246 3.87 -4.46 -7.89
CA VAL A 246 3.75 -5.63 -8.75
C VAL A 246 3.75 -5.19 -10.20
N ILE A 247 4.54 -5.88 -11.04
CA ILE A 247 4.79 -5.50 -12.43
C ILE A 247 4.72 -6.73 -13.34
N ARG A 248 4.24 -6.54 -14.56
CA ARG A 248 4.26 -7.58 -15.59
C ARG A 248 5.70 -7.91 -15.98
N GLU A 249 6.04 -9.19 -16.06
CA GLU A 249 7.39 -9.65 -16.44
C GLU A 249 7.86 -9.05 -17.76
N SER A 250 6.97 -8.96 -18.77
CA SER A 250 7.29 -8.41 -20.08
C SER A 250 7.80 -6.96 -20.00
N VAL A 251 7.19 -6.15 -19.13
CA VAL A 251 7.58 -4.74 -18.91
C VAL A 251 8.90 -4.65 -18.16
N LEU A 252 9.08 -5.48 -17.12
CA LEU A 252 10.35 -5.52 -16.39
C LEU A 252 11.51 -6.02 -17.24
N ARG A 253 11.26 -6.90 -18.21
CA ARG A 253 12.30 -7.31 -19.21
C ARG A 253 12.66 -6.15 -20.15
N GLN A 254 11.70 -5.33 -20.54
CA GLN A 254 11.94 -4.13 -21.36
C GLN A 254 12.68 -3.05 -20.57
N TYR A 255 12.36 -2.88 -19.30
CA TYR A 255 12.92 -1.86 -18.41
C TYR A 255 13.49 -2.48 -17.12
N PRO A 256 14.59 -3.25 -17.20
CA PRO A 256 15.11 -4.00 -16.06
C PRO A 256 15.55 -3.10 -14.90
N GLN A 257 15.84 -1.83 -15.15
CA GLN A 257 16.24 -0.85 -14.16
C GLN A 257 15.10 -0.43 -13.22
N ILE A 258 13.82 -0.70 -13.53
CA ILE A 258 12.66 -0.33 -12.69
C ILE A 258 12.83 -0.86 -11.27
N ALA A 259 13.24 -2.10 -11.11
CA ALA A 259 13.43 -2.71 -9.79
C ALA A 259 14.43 -1.92 -8.92
N ALA A 260 15.55 -1.51 -9.51
CA ALA A 260 16.59 -0.74 -8.81
C ALA A 260 16.15 0.71 -8.51
N ILE A 261 15.33 1.32 -9.40
CA ILE A 261 14.79 2.67 -9.22
C ILE A 261 13.79 2.72 -8.07
N VAL A 262 12.90 1.70 -7.98
CA VAL A 262 11.79 1.67 -7.03
C VAL A 262 12.21 1.18 -5.63
N ARG A 263 13.24 0.33 -5.55
CA ARG A 263 13.70 -0.26 -4.29
C ARG A 263 13.95 0.76 -3.16
N PRO A 264 14.75 1.85 -3.35
CA PRO A 264 15.01 2.79 -2.26
C PRO A 264 13.74 3.49 -1.75
N LEU A 265 12.76 3.71 -2.63
CA LEU A 265 11.46 4.26 -2.25
C LEU A 265 10.74 3.31 -1.29
N MET A 266 10.60 2.04 -1.66
CA MET A 266 9.89 1.06 -0.85
C MET A 266 10.59 0.78 0.49
N GLU A 267 11.93 0.73 0.49
CA GLU A 267 12.73 0.57 1.71
C GLU A 267 12.64 1.77 2.66
N SER A 268 12.21 2.94 2.17
CA SER A 268 12.04 4.16 2.99
C SER A 268 10.72 4.23 3.75
N PHE A 269 9.81 3.29 3.48
CA PHE A 269 8.50 3.25 4.13
C PHE A 269 8.51 2.33 5.36
N ASP A 270 8.41 2.96 6.51
CA ASP A 270 8.01 2.38 7.79
C ASP A 270 6.58 2.86 8.14
N PRO A 271 5.95 2.29 9.19
CA PRO A 271 4.59 2.66 9.58
C PRO A 271 4.43 4.16 9.82
N GLU A 272 5.35 4.78 10.56
CA GLU A 272 5.30 6.20 10.92
C GLU A 272 5.45 7.10 9.69
N THR A 273 6.28 6.72 8.73
CA THR A 273 6.44 7.46 7.47
C THR A 273 5.16 7.41 6.66
N LEU A 274 4.55 6.23 6.51
CA LEU A 274 3.27 6.10 5.80
C LEU A 274 2.14 6.84 6.52
N GLN A 275 2.05 6.77 7.84
CA GLN A 275 1.07 7.55 8.61
C GLN A 275 1.19 9.05 8.35
N ARG A 276 2.42 9.62 8.41
CA ARG A 276 2.64 11.05 8.13
C ARG A 276 2.29 11.44 6.70
N LEU A 277 2.61 10.58 5.73
CA LEU A 277 2.28 10.85 4.32
C LEU A 277 0.78 10.72 4.07
N ASN A 278 0.14 9.71 4.65
CA ASN A 278 -1.30 9.51 4.59
C ASN A 278 -2.08 10.65 5.29
N GLU A 279 -1.56 11.18 6.41
CA GLU A 279 -2.13 12.36 7.09
C GLU A 279 -2.26 13.56 6.14
N ARG A 280 -1.22 13.82 5.36
CA ARG A 280 -1.21 14.93 4.40
C ARG A 280 -2.34 14.80 3.37
N VAL A 281 -2.57 13.57 2.87
CA VAL A 281 -3.62 13.33 1.89
C VAL A 281 -5.00 13.21 2.54
N GLN A 282 -5.12 12.39 3.60
CA GLN A 282 -6.41 12.01 4.17
C GLN A 282 -7.01 13.09 5.09
N ILE A 283 -6.16 13.82 5.81
CA ILE A 283 -6.57 14.80 6.81
C ILE A 283 -6.41 16.23 6.28
N ASN A 284 -5.25 16.54 5.69
CA ASN A 284 -4.94 17.89 5.22
C ASN A 284 -5.48 18.17 3.80
N GLY A 285 -5.95 17.12 3.08
CA GLY A 285 -6.56 17.26 1.76
C GLY A 285 -5.57 17.60 0.64
N GLU A 286 -4.27 17.35 0.84
CA GLU A 286 -3.27 17.53 -0.19
C GLU A 286 -3.44 16.48 -1.31
N SER A 287 -3.08 16.82 -2.56
CA SER A 287 -3.16 15.85 -3.64
C SER A 287 -2.07 14.78 -3.53
N ASP A 288 -2.38 13.56 -3.98
CA ASP A 288 -1.42 12.43 -4.01
C ASP A 288 -0.12 12.83 -4.71
N GLU A 289 -0.20 13.56 -5.83
CA GLU A 289 0.97 13.99 -6.61
C GLU A 289 1.80 15.07 -5.90
N ALA A 290 1.16 16.01 -5.19
CA ALA A 290 1.88 17.03 -4.42
C ALA A 290 2.68 16.39 -3.28
N VAL A 291 2.05 15.51 -2.49
CA VAL A 291 2.71 14.77 -1.41
C VAL A 291 3.84 13.89 -1.95
N ALA A 292 3.60 13.17 -3.05
CA ALA A 292 4.60 12.36 -3.72
C ALA A 292 5.81 13.18 -4.17
N THR A 293 5.57 14.31 -4.84
CA THR A 293 6.63 15.19 -5.35
C THR A 293 7.50 15.72 -4.23
N GLU A 294 6.89 16.23 -3.16
CA GLU A 294 7.62 16.80 -2.04
C GLU A 294 8.43 15.74 -1.28
N TYR A 295 7.82 14.57 -1.03
CA TYR A 295 8.54 13.46 -0.40
C TYR A 295 9.77 13.06 -1.22
N LEU A 296 9.64 12.88 -2.53
CA LEU A 296 10.76 12.51 -3.39
C LEU A 296 11.85 13.59 -3.44
N LYS A 297 11.47 14.89 -3.44
CA LYS A 297 12.42 16.02 -3.34
C LYS A 297 13.14 16.03 -2.00
N SER A 298 12.45 15.80 -0.89
CA SER A 298 13.04 15.75 0.44
C SER A 298 14.09 14.64 0.58
N ARG A 299 13.96 13.57 -0.21
CA ARG A 299 14.93 12.47 -0.28
C ARG A 299 16.04 12.69 -1.30
N GLY A 300 15.98 13.78 -2.08
CA GLY A 300 16.93 14.07 -3.15
C GLY A 300 16.78 13.16 -4.40
N TRP A 301 15.63 12.51 -4.56
CA TRP A 301 15.36 11.61 -5.69
C TRP A 301 14.72 12.32 -6.89
N LEU A 302 14.14 13.50 -6.66
CA LEU A 302 13.73 14.48 -7.67
C LEU A 302 14.49 15.81 -7.47
N LYS A 303 14.66 16.56 -8.57
CA LYS A 303 15.22 17.91 -8.56
C LYS A 303 14.15 18.97 -8.27
#